data_ba0c3f9a7a4488320ef89b09eed3e99c
#
_entry.id   ba0c3f9a7a4488320ef89b09eed3e99c
#
_cell.length_a   1.000
_cell.length_b   1.000
_cell.length_c   1.000
_cell.angle_alpha   90.00
_cell.angle_beta   90.00
_cell.angle_gamma   90.00
#
_symmetry.space_group_name_H-M   'P 1'
#
loop_
_entity.id
_entity.type
_entity.pdbx_description
1 polymer ?
#
loop_
_entity_poly.entity_id
_entity_poly.type
_entity_poly.pdbx_seq_one_letter_code
_entity_poly.pdbx_strand_id
1 'polypeptide(L)'
;MGKMWNLWHGCHKKSEGCQHCYVFRRDAEFEKDSNVVTKTSSFNLPIRRDRSGNWKVPTGTLMWTCFTSDFFIEEADQWREDAWLMIHRRSDLHFFMITKRPERILQCLPEDWGDGYENVTICCTMENQRRVDERLPIYMNLPIKHKAIICEPLLGPIDFHGWLSPSAYATSPINGDAQRCEQVTVGGESGSEARVCDYAWVLGIREQCIAANVPFHFKQTGAHFRKDGRLYNIPRNQQMNQAHKAGIDYAYK
;
A
#
# COMPACT_ATOMS: atom_id res chain seq x y z
N MET A 1 -12.27 -8.10 11.01
CA MET A 1 -10.83 -8.03 11.35
C MET A 1 -10.04 -8.57 10.16
N GLY A 2 -8.97 -7.89 9.73
CA GLY A 2 -8.19 -8.31 8.57
C GLY A 2 -7.22 -9.45 8.91
N LYS A 3 -6.87 -10.26 7.89
CA LYS A 3 -5.83 -11.30 7.98
C LYS A 3 -4.65 -11.00 7.06
N MET A 4 -3.43 -11.30 7.54
CA MET A 4 -2.23 -11.23 6.70
C MET A 4 -2.15 -12.44 5.77
N TRP A 5 -1.90 -12.16 4.49
CA TRP A 5 -1.62 -13.17 3.49
C TRP A 5 -0.29 -12.86 2.78
N ASN A 6 0.77 -13.40 3.31
CA ASN A 6 2.09 -13.30 2.69
C ASN A 6 2.34 -14.55 1.85
N LEU A 7 2.12 -14.44 0.54
CA LEU A 7 2.28 -15.53 -0.43
C LEU A 7 3.74 -15.93 -0.57
N TRP A 8 4.60 -14.93 -0.58
CA TRP A 8 6.05 -15.05 -0.61
C TRP A 8 6.69 -14.09 0.38
N HIS A 9 7.92 -14.33 0.67
CA HIS A 9 8.75 -13.56 1.57
C HIS A 9 10.07 -13.22 0.87
N GLY A 10 10.65 -12.09 1.22
CA GLY A 10 11.82 -11.52 0.56
C GLY A 10 11.44 -10.46 -0.48
N CYS A 11 12.31 -9.48 -0.66
CA CYS A 11 12.07 -8.34 -1.53
C CYS A 11 13.39 -7.67 -1.92
N HIS A 12 13.40 -6.95 -3.04
CA HIS A 12 14.50 -6.06 -3.41
C HIS A 12 14.13 -4.61 -3.11
N LYS A 13 15.07 -3.87 -2.50
CA LYS A 13 14.89 -2.44 -2.22
C LYS A 13 14.68 -1.68 -3.52
N LYS A 14 13.57 -0.96 -3.65
CA LYS A 14 13.16 -0.24 -4.87
C LYS A 14 13.43 1.26 -4.80
N SER A 15 13.39 1.83 -3.61
CA SER A 15 13.52 3.26 -3.40
C SER A 15 14.11 3.56 -2.03
N GLU A 16 14.38 4.83 -1.76
CA GLU A 16 14.80 5.32 -0.44
C GLU A 16 13.82 4.97 0.67
N GLY A 17 12.53 4.81 0.36
CA GLY A 17 11.53 4.31 1.31
C GLY A 17 11.77 2.87 1.78
N CYS A 18 12.63 2.12 1.09
CA CYS A 18 13.02 0.77 1.50
C CYS A 18 14.30 0.74 2.36
N GLN A 19 14.95 1.90 2.63
CA GLN A 19 16.24 1.94 3.33
C GLN A 19 16.18 1.27 4.69
N HIS A 20 15.18 1.60 5.52
CA HIS A 20 14.97 1.08 6.87
C HIS A 20 13.74 0.14 6.94
N CYS A 21 13.51 -0.63 5.87
CA CYS A 21 12.37 -1.54 5.78
C CYS A 21 12.40 -2.56 6.93
N TYR A 22 11.27 -2.69 7.61
CA TYR A 22 11.13 -3.60 8.75
C TYR A 22 11.34 -5.07 8.38
N VAL A 23 11.09 -5.46 7.13
CA VAL A 23 11.32 -6.85 6.67
C VAL A 23 12.81 -7.15 6.72
N PHE A 24 13.64 -6.28 6.10
CA PHE A 24 15.10 -6.45 6.10
C PHE A 24 15.70 -6.41 7.50
N ARG A 25 15.22 -5.52 8.38
CA ARG A 25 15.70 -5.47 9.77
C ARG A 25 15.38 -6.76 10.52
N ARG A 26 14.13 -7.23 10.40
CA ARG A 26 13.68 -8.45 11.06
C ARG A 26 14.43 -9.68 10.54
N ASP A 27 14.63 -9.78 9.24
CA ASP A 27 15.34 -10.91 8.65
C ASP A 27 16.80 -10.94 9.10
N ALA A 28 17.45 -9.77 9.19
CA ALA A 28 18.82 -9.66 9.71
C ALA A 28 18.95 -10.16 11.17
N GLU A 29 17.94 -9.96 12.02
CA GLU A 29 17.89 -10.49 13.39
C GLU A 29 17.89 -12.03 13.42
N PHE A 30 17.48 -12.69 12.33
CA PHE A 30 17.42 -14.14 12.18
C PHE A 30 18.41 -14.68 11.14
N GLU A 31 19.41 -13.89 10.76
CA GLU A 31 20.43 -14.25 9.76
C GLU A 31 19.85 -14.69 8.41
N LYS A 32 18.70 -14.13 8.02
CA LYS A 32 18.01 -14.40 6.76
C LYS A 32 18.36 -13.33 5.73
N ASP A 33 18.59 -13.75 4.49
CA ASP A 33 18.74 -12.83 3.37
C ASP A 33 17.37 -12.46 2.80
N SER A 34 16.94 -11.22 3.05
CA SER A 34 15.69 -10.69 2.49
C SER A 34 15.70 -10.56 0.97
N ASN A 35 16.85 -10.62 0.29
CA ASN A 35 16.91 -10.58 -1.17
C ASN A 35 16.54 -11.93 -1.81
N VAL A 36 16.46 -13.00 -1.05
CA VAL A 36 16.02 -14.31 -1.52
C VAL A 36 14.51 -14.40 -1.41
N VAL A 37 13.82 -14.29 -2.55
CA VAL A 37 12.36 -14.38 -2.60
C VAL A 37 11.92 -15.84 -2.65
N THR A 38 11.11 -16.24 -1.66
CA THR A 38 10.64 -17.63 -1.53
C THR A 38 9.14 -17.72 -1.27
N LYS A 39 8.50 -18.75 -1.84
CA LYS A 39 7.10 -19.07 -1.55
C LYS A 39 6.93 -19.46 -0.08
N THR A 40 5.93 -18.91 0.59
CA THR A 40 5.69 -19.21 2.01
C THR A 40 4.76 -20.39 2.19
N SER A 41 4.75 -20.95 3.39
CA SER A 41 3.76 -21.97 3.78
C SER A 41 2.32 -21.44 3.77
N SER A 42 2.12 -20.13 3.78
CA SER A 42 0.80 -19.47 3.74
C SER A 42 0.29 -19.19 2.33
N PHE A 43 1.01 -19.60 1.29
CA PHE A 43 0.68 -19.32 -0.10
C PHE A 43 -0.78 -19.58 -0.46
N ASN A 44 -1.31 -20.74 -0.08
CA ASN A 44 -2.67 -21.17 -0.37
C ASN A 44 -3.69 -20.84 0.74
N LEU A 45 -3.38 -19.89 1.64
CA LEU A 45 -4.23 -19.55 2.78
C LEU A 45 -5.69 -19.21 2.40
N PRO A 46 -5.99 -18.43 1.35
CA PRO A 46 -7.36 -18.07 1.01
C PRO A 46 -8.25 -19.28 0.69
N ILE A 47 -7.66 -20.33 0.08
CA ILE A 47 -8.39 -21.51 -0.37
C ILE A 47 -8.27 -22.71 0.56
N ARG A 48 -7.68 -22.54 1.75
CA ARG A 48 -7.62 -23.61 2.75
C ARG A 48 -8.97 -23.93 3.33
N ARG A 49 -9.23 -25.23 3.50
CA ARG A 49 -10.41 -25.75 4.16
C ARG A 49 -10.09 -26.41 5.50
N ASP A 50 -11.03 -26.41 6.40
CA ASP A 50 -10.99 -27.20 7.62
C ASP A 50 -11.40 -28.66 7.36
N ARG A 51 -11.44 -29.47 8.41
CA ARG A 51 -11.84 -30.89 8.31
C ARG A 51 -13.30 -31.09 7.89
N SER A 52 -14.15 -30.09 8.11
CA SER A 52 -15.57 -30.08 7.73
C SER A 52 -15.79 -29.53 6.31
N GLY A 53 -14.72 -29.17 5.58
CA GLY A 53 -14.79 -28.63 4.23
C GLY A 53 -15.06 -27.13 4.14
N ASN A 54 -15.20 -26.39 5.26
CA ASN A 54 -15.42 -24.96 5.26
C ASN A 54 -14.13 -24.18 5.01
N TRP A 55 -14.23 -22.99 4.42
CA TRP A 55 -13.08 -22.11 4.26
C TRP A 55 -12.51 -21.68 5.62
N LYS A 56 -11.19 -21.80 5.81
CA LYS A 56 -10.49 -21.30 7.01
C LYS A 56 -10.46 -19.78 7.10
N VAL A 57 -10.64 -19.09 5.97
CA VAL A 57 -10.79 -17.64 5.92
C VAL A 57 -12.27 -17.34 5.66
N PRO A 58 -12.98 -16.72 6.61
CA PRO A 58 -14.39 -16.40 6.47
C PRO A 58 -14.65 -15.39 5.34
N THR A 59 -15.81 -15.47 4.72
CA THR A 59 -16.34 -14.47 3.77
C THR A 59 -16.28 -13.04 4.36
N GLY A 60 -16.02 -12.05 3.53
CA GLY A 60 -15.92 -10.64 3.93
C GLY A 60 -14.62 -10.28 4.65
N THR A 61 -13.66 -11.22 4.78
CA THR A 61 -12.38 -10.92 5.41
C THR A 61 -11.51 -10.05 4.49
N LEU A 62 -10.96 -8.96 5.05
CA LEU A 62 -9.91 -8.17 4.39
C LEU A 62 -8.57 -8.91 4.48
N MET A 63 -7.97 -9.19 3.34
CA MET A 63 -6.66 -9.84 3.21
C MET A 63 -5.58 -8.79 2.96
N TRP A 64 -4.73 -8.53 3.98
CA TRP A 64 -3.52 -7.73 3.81
C TRP A 64 -2.49 -8.56 3.04
N THR A 65 -2.34 -8.26 1.75
CA THR A 65 -1.67 -9.15 0.81
C THR A 65 -0.22 -8.74 0.60
N CYS A 66 0.70 -9.69 0.79
CA CYS A 66 2.12 -9.59 0.46
C CYS A 66 2.91 -8.49 1.23
N PHE A 67 2.68 -8.34 2.54
CA PHE A 67 3.34 -7.33 3.37
C PHE A 67 4.80 -7.67 3.73
N THR A 68 5.27 -8.88 3.43
CA THR A 68 6.69 -9.26 3.60
C THR A 68 7.47 -9.30 2.30
N SER A 69 6.87 -8.74 1.23
CA SER A 69 7.44 -8.65 -0.12
C SER A 69 6.69 -7.56 -0.90
N ASP A 70 6.76 -7.64 -2.23
CA ASP A 70 5.92 -6.88 -3.16
C ASP A 70 5.20 -7.88 -4.08
N PHE A 71 3.88 -7.70 -4.29
CA PHE A 71 3.11 -8.64 -5.11
C PHE A 71 3.57 -8.66 -6.57
N PHE A 72 4.15 -7.57 -7.05
CA PHE A 72 4.62 -7.41 -8.43
C PHE A 72 6.13 -7.59 -8.59
N ILE A 73 6.81 -8.23 -7.63
CA ILE A 73 8.23 -8.56 -7.73
C ILE A 73 8.48 -9.64 -8.82
N GLU A 74 9.59 -9.56 -9.51
CA GLU A 74 9.90 -10.39 -10.68
C GLU A 74 10.00 -11.88 -10.36
N GLU A 75 10.65 -12.22 -9.25
CA GLU A 75 10.85 -13.60 -8.82
C GLU A 75 9.53 -14.34 -8.55
N ALA A 76 8.45 -13.59 -8.29
CA ALA A 76 7.13 -14.16 -8.05
C ALA A 76 6.33 -14.41 -9.34
N ASP A 77 6.85 -14.06 -10.53
CA ASP A 77 6.13 -14.24 -11.80
C ASP A 77 5.67 -15.69 -11.99
N GLN A 78 6.51 -16.63 -11.64
CA GLN A 78 6.22 -18.07 -11.71
C GLN A 78 5.09 -18.55 -10.78
N TRP A 79 4.67 -17.74 -9.79
CA TRP A 79 3.64 -18.10 -8.80
C TRP A 79 2.41 -17.19 -8.89
N ARG A 80 2.48 -16.11 -9.65
CA ARG A 80 1.47 -15.05 -9.66
C ARG A 80 0.17 -15.50 -10.27
N GLU A 81 0.22 -16.34 -11.31
CA GLU A 81 -0.97 -16.91 -11.93
C GLU A 81 -1.80 -17.70 -10.90
N ASP A 82 -1.16 -18.60 -10.15
CA ASP A 82 -1.82 -19.33 -9.06
C ASP A 82 -2.43 -18.38 -8.01
N ALA A 83 -1.75 -17.26 -7.72
CA ALA A 83 -2.25 -16.27 -6.77
C ALA A 83 -3.52 -15.58 -7.31
N TRP A 84 -3.53 -15.18 -8.59
CA TRP A 84 -4.71 -14.61 -9.22
C TRP A 84 -5.89 -15.58 -9.28
N LEU A 85 -5.64 -16.84 -9.58
CA LEU A 85 -6.68 -17.89 -9.53
C LEU A 85 -7.30 -18.03 -8.13
N MET A 86 -6.49 -17.93 -7.08
CA MET A 86 -7.00 -17.94 -5.70
C MET A 86 -7.83 -16.70 -5.37
N ILE A 87 -7.40 -15.53 -5.83
CA ILE A 87 -8.11 -14.25 -5.65
C ILE A 87 -9.46 -14.29 -6.38
N HIS A 88 -9.47 -14.72 -7.63
CA HIS A 88 -10.69 -14.88 -8.44
C HIS A 88 -11.67 -15.86 -7.77
N ARG A 89 -11.17 -17.03 -7.34
CA ARG A 89 -11.98 -18.05 -6.66
C ARG A 89 -12.57 -17.57 -5.32
N ARG A 90 -11.95 -16.60 -4.67
CA ARG A 90 -12.38 -16.03 -3.40
C ARG A 90 -12.82 -14.58 -3.57
N SER A 91 -13.70 -14.35 -4.54
CA SER A 91 -14.34 -13.06 -4.77
C SER A 91 -15.17 -12.55 -3.56
N ASP A 92 -15.43 -13.43 -2.61
CA ASP A 92 -16.05 -13.14 -1.31
C ASP A 92 -15.10 -12.52 -0.27
N LEU A 93 -13.79 -12.40 -0.57
CA LEU A 93 -12.78 -11.73 0.25
C LEU A 93 -12.38 -10.40 -0.39
N HIS A 94 -11.81 -9.48 0.39
CA HIS A 94 -11.17 -8.27 -0.13
C HIS A 94 -9.66 -8.38 -0.02
N PHE A 95 -8.93 -8.17 -1.12
CA PHE A 95 -7.46 -8.23 -1.15
C PHE A 95 -6.88 -6.83 -1.29
N PHE A 96 -6.07 -6.42 -0.32
CA PHE A 96 -5.39 -5.13 -0.30
C PHE A 96 -3.89 -5.34 -0.49
N MET A 97 -3.34 -4.82 -1.56
CA MET A 97 -1.93 -4.95 -1.95
C MET A 97 -1.24 -3.60 -1.92
N ILE A 98 -0.01 -3.56 -1.43
CA ILE A 98 0.84 -2.37 -1.47
C ILE A 98 2.05 -2.65 -2.37
N THR A 99 2.33 -1.75 -3.31
CA THR A 99 3.46 -1.90 -4.23
C THR A 99 4.25 -0.61 -4.39
N LYS A 100 5.52 -0.76 -4.72
CA LYS A 100 6.43 0.29 -5.20
C LYS A 100 6.82 0.08 -6.67
N ARG A 101 6.13 -0.83 -7.37
CA ARG A 101 6.41 -1.27 -8.75
C ARG A 101 5.21 -1.07 -9.68
N PRO A 102 4.66 0.17 -9.83
CA PRO A 102 3.50 0.39 -10.69
C PRO A 102 3.82 0.06 -12.17
N GLU A 103 5.07 0.19 -12.58
CA GLU A 103 5.54 -0.13 -13.94
C GLU A 103 5.42 -1.61 -14.31
N ARG A 104 5.32 -2.48 -13.30
CA ARG A 104 5.15 -3.92 -13.52
C ARG A 104 3.70 -4.40 -13.51
N ILE A 105 2.78 -3.58 -13.00
CA ILE A 105 1.41 -4.03 -12.76
C ILE A 105 0.79 -4.58 -14.04
N LEU A 106 0.81 -3.80 -15.13
CA LEU A 106 0.11 -4.16 -16.37
C LEU A 106 0.48 -5.54 -16.91
N GLN A 107 1.76 -5.87 -16.91
CA GLN A 107 2.27 -7.17 -17.40
C GLN A 107 2.04 -8.34 -16.43
N CYS A 108 1.61 -8.04 -15.21
CA CYS A 108 1.37 -9.01 -14.14
C CYS A 108 -0.12 -9.27 -13.90
N LEU A 109 -1.01 -8.60 -14.62
CA LEU A 109 -2.46 -8.80 -14.51
C LEU A 109 -2.87 -10.10 -15.22
N PRO A 110 -3.91 -10.81 -14.71
CA PRO A 110 -4.45 -11.98 -15.39
C PRO A 110 -5.24 -11.58 -16.63
N GLU A 111 -5.42 -12.51 -17.58
CA GLU A 111 -6.12 -12.25 -18.85
C GLU A 111 -7.56 -11.77 -18.67
N ASP A 112 -8.23 -12.24 -17.63
CA ASP A 112 -9.62 -11.90 -17.29
C ASP A 112 -9.77 -10.66 -16.40
N TRP A 113 -8.68 -9.87 -16.22
CA TRP A 113 -8.66 -8.71 -15.33
C TRP A 113 -9.68 -7.62 -15.71
N GLY A 114 -9.86 -7.34 -17.01
CA GLY A 114 -10.72 -6.26 -17.50
C GLY A 114 -10.30 -4.88 -16.92
N ASP A 115 -11.25 -4.18 -16.34
CA ASP A 115 -11.04 -2.88 -15.68
C ASP A 115 -10.61 -3.00 -14.20
N GLY A 116 -10.48 -4.22 -13.71
CA GLY A 116 -10.12 -4.55 -12.33
C GLY A 116 -11.15 -5.39 -11.60
N TYR A 117 -10.66 -6.26 -10.73
CA TYR A 117 -11.52 -7.07 -9.87
C TYR A 117 -12.16 -6.22 -8.77
N GLU A 118 -13.46 -6.44 -8.50
CA GLU A 118 -14.23 -5.76 -7.46
C GLU A 118 -13.69 -5.97 -6.04
N ASN A 119 -12.96 -7.03 -5.85
CA ASN A 119 -12.44 -7.45 -4.55
C ASN A 119 -10.94 -7.19 -4.38
N VAL A 120 -10.32 -6.40 -5.27
CA VAL A 120 -8.89 -6.10 -5.21
C VAL A 120 -8.64 -4.60 -5.17
N THR A 121 -8.01 -4.14 -4.10
CA THR A 121 -7.44 -2.79 -4.01
C THR A 121 -5.93 -2.87 -4.19
N ILE A 122 -5.40 -2.16 -5.16
CA ILE A 122 -3.96 -1.99 -5.33
C ILE A 122 -3.59 -0.60 -4.82
N CYS A 123 -2.64 -0.54 -3.90
CA CYS A 123 -2.17 0.69 -3.28
C CYS A 123 -0.73 0.97 -3.72
N CYS A 124 -0.48 2.14 -4.31
CA CYS A 124 0.87 2.53 -4.70
C CYS A 124 1.54 3.40 -3.65
N THR A 125 2.80 3.11 -3.33
CA THR A 125 3.58 3.89 -2.36
C THR A 125 4.23 5.12 -2.99
N MET A 126 4.05 6.29 -2.36
CA MET A 126 4.60 7.60 -2.75
C MET A 126 5.31 8.21 -1.53
N GLU A 127 6.61 7.97 -1.39
CA GLU A 127 7.36 8.34 -0.17
C GLU A 127 7.80 9.81 -0.14
N ASN A 128 7.97 10.42 -1.31
CA ASN A 128 8.41 11.81 -1.51
C ASN A 128 8.01 12.29 -2.92
N GLN A 129 8.30 13.56 -3.24
CA GLN A 129 7.94 14.16 -4.52
C GLN A 129 8.50 13.38 -5.71
N ARG A 130 9.77 13.01 -5.68
CA ARG A 130 10.39 12.23 -6.76
C ARG A 130 9.61 10.95 -7.07
N ARG A 131 9.11 10.25 -6.04
CA ARG A 131 8.34 9.00 -6.26
C ARG A 131 6.92 9.28 -6.73
N VAL A 132 6.35 10.42 -6.38
CA VAL A 132 5.09 10.90 -6.99
C VAL A 132 5.31 11.13 -8.49
N ASP A 133 6.31 11.91 -8.87
CA ASP A 133 6.58 12.29 -10.27
C ASP A 133 6.87 11.06 -11.14
N GLU A 134 7.57 10.04 -10.60
CA GLU A 134 7.91 8.82 -11.31
C GLU A 134 6.73 7.82 -11.40
N ARG A 135 5.95 7.65 -10.31
CA ARG A 135 5.00 6.54 -10.20
C ARG A 135 3.56 6.94 -10.47
N LEU A 136 3.16 8.14 -10.06
CA LEU A 136 1.76 8.53 -10.11
C LEU A 136 1.20 8.59 -11.55
N PRO A 137 1.92 9.14 -12.55
CA PRO A 137 1.44 9.13 -13.93
C PRO A 137 1.25 7.71 -14.50
N ILE A 138 2.12 6.76 -14.14
CA ILE A 138 1.98 5.36 -14.54
C ILE A 138 0.77 4.76 -13.84
N TYR A 139 0.74 4.85 -12.51
CA TYR A 139 -0.24 4.18 -11.66
C TYR A 139 -1.68 4.63 -11.94
N MET A 140 -1.91 5.92 -12.12
CA MET A 140 -3.25 6.45 -12.34
C MET A 140 -3.84 6.06 -13.70
N ASN A 141 -2.99 5.73 -14.68
CA ASN A 141 -3.42 5.26 -16.00
C ASN A 141 -3.58 3.73 -16.11
N LEU A 142 -3.33 2.97 -15.03
CA LEU A 142 -3.54 1.52 -15.04
C LEU A 142 -5.02 1.16 -14.91
N PRO A 143 -5.47 0.04 -15.51
CA PRO A 143 -6.84 -0.48 -15.40
C PRO A 143 -7.06 -1.12 -14.01
N ILE A 144 -7.09 -0.31 -12.97
CA ILE A 144 -7.29 -0.74 -11.58
C ILE A 144 -8.56 -0.08 -11.08
N LYS A 145 -9.54 -0.86 -10.68
CA LYS A 145 -10.84 -0.38 -10.22
C LYS A 145 -10.73 0.34 -8.87
N HIS A 146 -10.07 -0.27 -7.91
CA HIS A 146 -9.90 0.27 -6.56
C HIS A 146 -8.45 0.71 -6.35
N LYS A 147 -8.21 2.02 -6.49
CA LYS A 147 -6.90 2.65 -6.32
C LYS A 147 -6.77 3.32 -4.97
N ALA A 148 -5.65 3.10 -4.27
CA ALA A 148 -5.28 3.85 -3.08
C ALA A 148 -3.82 4.31 -3.16
N ILE A 149 -3.48 5.36 -2.44
CA ILE A 149 -2.11 5.86 -2.32
C ILE A 149 -1.67 5.75 -0.86
N ILE A 150 -0.43 5.33 -0.65
CA ILE A 150 0.18 5.32 0.67
C ILE A 150 1.50 6.09 0.66
N CYS A 151 1.60 7.12 1.50
CA CYS A 151 2.80 7.90 1.74
C CYS A 151 3.44 7.43 3.05
N GLU A 152 3.98 6.20 3.04
CA GLU A 152 4.59 5.57 4.21
C GLU A 152 5.82 4.72 3.80
N PRO A 153 7.02 5.13 4.26
CA PRO A 153 7.31 6.30 5.08
C PRO A 153 7.19 7.62 4.30
N LEU A 154 6.59 8.66 4.91
CA LEU A 154 6.62 10.01 4.34
C LEU A 154 7.99 10.63 4.61
N LEU A 155 8.71 11.00 3.54
CA LEU A 155 10.12 11.43 3.58
C LEU A 155 10.35 12.87 3.11
N GLY A 156 9.30 13.58 2.78
CA GLY A 156 9.34 14.96 2.30
C GLY A 156 7.95 15.49 1.98
N PRO A 157 7.84 16.78 1.66
CA PRO A 157 6.59 17.35 1.17
C PRO A 157 6.21 16.69 -0.16
N ILE A 158 4.90 16.60 -0.43
CA ILE A 158 4.33 16.01 -1.64
C ILE A 158 3.28 16.94 -2.22
N ASP A 159 3.39 17.19 -3.52
CA ASP A 159 2.34 17.75 -4.36
C ASP A 159 1.91 16.68 -5.37
N PHE A 160 0.63 16.35 -5.38
CA PHE A 160 0.07 15.40 -6.34
C PHE A 160 -0.26 16.05 -7.70
N HIS A 161 0.07 17.32 -7.92
CA HIS A 161 -0.13 18.04 -9.19
C HIS A 161 -1.56 17.93 -9.74
N GLY A 162 -2.55 17.91 -8.86
CA GLY A 162 -3.97 17.79 -9.24
C GLY A 162 -4.42 16.36 -9.60
N TRP A 163 -3.55 15.36 -9.60
CA TRP A 163 -3.90 13.97 -9.92
C TRP A 163 -4.96 13.35 -9.01
N LEU A 164 -5.25 13.92 -7.86
CA LEU A 164 -6.34 13.45 -7.01
C LEU A 164 -7.72 13.92 -7.49
N SER A 165 -7.79 14.97 -8.33
CA SER A 165 -9.05 15.55 -8.81
C SER A 165 -9.64 14.74 -9.96
N PRO A 166 -10.97 14.54 -10.02
CA PRO A 166 -11.64 13.84 -11.10
C PRO A 166 -11.37 14.40 -12.50
N SER A 167 -11.15 15.70 -12.60
CA SER A 167 -10.84 16.39 -13.88
C SER A 167 -9.48 15.96 -14.48
N ALA A 168 -8.56 15.44 -13.69
CA ALA A 168 -7.27 14.97 -14.19
C ALA A 168 -7.40 13.71 -15.06
N TYR A 169 -8.51 12.97 -14.96
CA TYR A 169 -8.75 11.70 -15.67
C TYR A 169 -9.70 11.83 -16.86
N ALA A 170 -10.30 13.00 -17.08
CA ALA A 170 -11.29 13.23 -18.13
C ALA A 170 -10.74 13.00 -19.56
N THR A 171 -9.43 12.89 -19.71
CA THR A 171 -8.75 12.65 -20.98
C THR A 171 -8.18 11.24 -21.15
N SER A 172 -8.33 10.35 -20.15
CA SER A 172 -7.85 8.97 -20.26
C SER A 172 -8.75 8.18 -21.22
N PRO A 173 -8.22 7.56 -22.28
CA PRO A 173 -9.00 6.78 -23.24
C PRO A 173 -9.54 5.46 -22.66
N ILE A 174 -9.20 5.13 -21.42
CA ILE A 174 -9.62 3.90 -20.75
C ILE A 174 -10.77 4.26 -19.79
N ASN A 175 -12.00 4.20 -20.33
CA ASN A 175 -13.31 4.23 -19.67
C ASN A 175 -13.78 5.50 -18.96
N GLY A 176 -15.00 5.91 -19.30
CA GLY A 176 -15.71 7.12 -18.92
C GLY A 176 -16.12 7.30 -17.45
N ASP A 177 -15.86 6.34 -16.55
CA ASP A 177 -15.94 6.51 -15.10
C ASP A 177 -14.52 6.53 -14.53
N ALA A 178 -14.04 7.74 -14.29
CA ALA A 178 -12.68 7.98 -13.81
C ALA A 178 -12.38 7.13 -12.57
N GLN A 179 -11.43 6.22 -12.71
CA GLN A 179 -10.90 5.41 -11.62
C GLN A 179 -10.21 6.33 -10.61
N ARG A 180 -10.97 6.75 -9.62
CA ARG A 180 -10.52 7.70 -8.59
C ARG A 180 -9.55 7.03 -7.62
N CYS A 181 -8.64 7.83 -7.06
CA CYS A 181 -8.00 7.46 -5.81
C CYS A 181 -9.06 7.43 -4.70
N GLU A 182 -9.28 6.28 -4.08
CA GLU A 182 -10.31 6.09 -3.05
C GLU A 182 -9.83 6.50 -1.66
N GLN A 183 -8.52 6.50 -1.44
CA GLN A 183 -7.93 6.88 -0.15
C GLN A 183 -6.46 7.23 -0.28
N VAL A 184 -6.03 8.23 0.48
CA VAL A 184 -4.62 8.52 0.74
C VAL A 184 -4.32 8.24 2.20
N THR A 185 -3.36 7.34 2.46
CA THR A 185 -2.88 7.03 3.81
C THR A 185 -1.47 7.59 4.00
N VAL A 186 -1.22 8.24 5.13
CA VAL A 186 0.08 8.85 5.44
C VAL A 186 0.64 8.28 6.73
N GLY A 187 1.96 8.03 6.74
CA GLY A 187 2.64 7.59 7.95
C GLY A 187 4.14 7.86 7.93
N GLY A 188 4.69 8.13 9.11
CA GLY A 188 6.13 8.26 9.30
C GLY A 188 6.83 6.89 9.40
N GLU A 189 8.15 6.91 9.31
CA GLU A 189 8.99 5.72 9.42
C GLU A 189 9.08 5.22 10.86
N SER A 190 9.07 3.91 11.03
CA SER A 190 9.21 3.27 12.35
C SER A 190 10.60 2.66 12.54
N GLY A 191 11.07 2.61 13.78
CA GLY A 191 12.37 2.02 14.16
C GLY A 191 13.36 3.07 14.67
N SER A 192 14.51 2.61 15.20
CA SER A 192 15.52 3.48 15.81
C SER A 192 16.18 4.42 14.81
N GLU A 193 16.33 3.99 13.58
CA GLU A 193 16.96 4.76 12.49
C GLU A 193 15.94 5.49 11.62
N ALA A 194 14.69 5.64 12.10
CA ALA A 194 13.63 6.30 11.37
C ALA A 194 14.01 7.75 11.02
N ARG A 195 13.72 8.14 9.79
CA ARG A 195 13.85 9.54 9.35
C ARG A 195 12.69 10.36 9.88
N VAL A 196 12.91 11.65 10.00
CA VAL A 196 11.91 12.58 10.54
C VAL A 196 10.73 12.68 9.58
N CYS A 197 9.52 12.52 10.13
CA CYS A 197 8.27 12.89 9.48
C CYS A 197 7.84 14.26 10.00
N ASP A 198 7.62 15.24 9.12
CA ASP A 198 7.19 16.57 9.50
C ASP A 198 5.67 16.68 9.40
N TYR A 199 5.04 17.22 10.45
CA TYR A 199 3.59 17.41 10.49
C TYR A 199 3.07 18.35 9.39
N ALA A 200 3.88 19.34 9.00
CA ALA A 200 3.50 20.23 7.89
C ALA A 200 3.35 19.47 6.56
N TRP A 201 4.16 18.43 6.32
CA TRP A 201 4.02 17.58 5.14
C TRP A 201 2.73 16.77 5.18
N VAL A 202 2.38 16.25 6.37
CA VAL A 202 1.12 15.50 6.59
C VAL A 202 -0.08 16.40 6.30
N LEU A 203 -0.07 17.63 6.82
CA LEU A 203 -1.14 18.62 6.59
C LEU A 203 -1.22 19.05 5.12
N GLY A 204 -0.09 19.23 4.44
CA GLY A 204 -0.06 19.58 3.02
C GLY A 204 -0.72 18.51 2.13
N ILE A 205 -0.54 17.23 2.44
CA ILE A 205 -1.24 16.13 1.75
C ILE A 205 -2.73 16.14 2.09
N ARG A 206 -3.07 16.34 3.37
CA ARG A 206 -4.46 16.41 3.82
C ARG A 206 -5.26 17.48 3.08
N GLU A 207 -4.72 18.68 2.95
CA GLU A 207 -5.39 19.79 2.25
C GLU A 207 -5.65 19.47 0.76
N GLN A 208 -4.71 18.80 0.09
CA GLN A 208 -4.91 18.31 -1.28
C GLN A 208 -6.03 17.27 -1.36
N CYS A 209 -6.10 16.37 -0.38
CA CYS A 209 -7.16 15.36 -0.30
C CYS A 209 -8.53 15.99 -0.08
N ILE A 210 -8.64 17.00 0.80
CA ILE A 210 -9.88 17.74 1.04
C ILE A 210 -10.32 18.47 -0.22
N ALA A 211 -9.39 19.17 -0.89
CA ALA A 211 -9.69 19.91 -2.12
C ALA A 211 -10.19 18.99 -3.25
N ALA A 212 -9.69 17.75 -3.32
CA ALA A 212 -10.08 16.75 -4.30
C ALA A 212 -11.25 15.86 -3.83
N ASN A 213 -11.77 16.04 -2.62
CA ASN A 213 -12.77 15.18 -1.98
C ASN A 213 -12.33 13.69 -1.98
N VAL A 214 -11.08 13.42 -1.57
CA VAL A 214 -10.50 12.09 -1.40
C VAL A 214 -10.31 11.82 0.08
N PRO A 215 -10.75 10.69 0.63
CA PRO A 215 -10.51 10.30 2.02
C PRO A 215 -9.01 10.31 2.36
N PHE A 216 -8.71 10.87 3.53
CA PHE A 216 -7.36 10.98 4.06
C PHE A 216 -7.26 10.30 5.42
N HIS A 217 -6.23 9.49 5.62
CA HIS A 217 -5.97 8.80 6.88
C HIS A 217 -4.54 9.02 7.36
N PHE A 218 -4.37 9.61 8.55
CA PHE A 218 -3.08 9.72 9.22
C PHE A 218 -2.84 8.51 10.10
N LYS A 219 -2.20 7.48 9.57
CA LYS A 219 -2.03 6.17 10.19
C LYS A 219 -1.08 6.18 11.40
N GLN A 220 0.09 6.83 11.28
CA GLN A 220 1.10 6.87 12.34
C GLN A 220 2.08 8.04 12.17
N THR A 221 2.60 8.53 13.30
CA THR A 221 3.58 9.61 13.30
C THR A 221 4.97 9.18 12.84
N GLY A 222 5.30 7.91 12.96
CA GLY A 222 6.68 7.43 12.91
C GLY A 222 7.41 7.63 14.25
N ALA A 223 8.66 7.17 14.32
CA ALA A 223 9.45 7.26 15.55
C ALA A 223 9.99 8.68 15.82
N HIS A 224 10.35 9.40 14.76
CA HIS A 224 10.84 10.77 14.82
C HIS A 224 9.83 11.69 14.12
N PHE A 225 9.16 12.52 14.90
CA PHE A 225 8.09 13.37 14.42
C PHE A 225 8.35 14.82 14.73
N ARG A 226 8.32 15.71 13.73
CA ARG A 226 8.48 17.15 13.90
C ARG A 226 7.14 17.85 13.83
N LYS A 227 6.86 18.70 14.82
CA LYS A 227 5.68 19.58 14.82
C LYS A 227 6.09 20.94 15.39
N ASP A 228 5.69 22.01 14.73
CA ASP A 228 5.97 23.40 15.13
C ASP A 228 7.47 23.63 15.46
N GLY A 229 8.37 23.10 14.62
CA GLY A 229 9.82 23.18 14.79
C GLY A 229 10.40 22.25 15.86
N ARG A 230 9.57 21.63 16.71
CA ARG A 230 10.01 20.73 17.78
C ARG A 230 10.03 19.27 17.30
N LEU A 231 11.12 18.57 17.59
CA LEU A 231 11.28 17.14 17.34
C LEU A 231 10.80 16.31 18.54
N TYR A 232 9.99 15.29 18.26
CA TYR A 232 9.46 14.32 19.22
C TYR A 232 9.95 12.93 18.87
N ASN A 233 10.46 12.20 19.86
CA ASN A 233 10.74 10.77 19.77
C ASN A 233 9.52 10.00 20.29
N ILE A 234 8.80 9.30 19.40
CA ILE A 234 7.54 8.65 19.74
C ILE A 234 7.74 7.14 19.77
N PRO A 235 7.55 6.49 20.93
CA PRO A 235 7.66 5.04 21.07
C PRO A 235 6.72 4.30 20.11
N ARG A 236 7.13 3.12 19.63
CA ARG A 236 6.40 2.34 18.62
C ARG A 236 4.92 2.12 18.97
N ASN A 237 4.62 1.81 20.22
CA ASN A 237 3.26 1.57 20.71
C ASN A 237 2.39 2.84 20.80
N GLN A 238 2.99 4.04 20.64
CA GLN A 238 2.28 5.32 20.69
C GLN A 238 2.07 5.95 19.32
N GLN A 239 2.80 5.53 18.30
CA GLN A 239 2.82 6.19 16.97
C GLN A 239 1.44 6.29 16.34
N MET A 240 0.67 5.20 16.32
CA MET A 240 -0.70 5.19 15.79
C MET A 240 -1.66 6.00 16.68
N ASN A 241 -1.52 5.88 18.00
CA ASN A 241 -2.36 6.59 18.94
C ASN A 241 -2.16 8.11 18.86
N GLN A 242 -0.92 8.58 18.69
CA GLN A 242 -0.63 10.00 18.52
C GLN A 242 -1.19 10.55 17.19
N ALA A 243 -1.11 9.79 16.10
CA ALA A 243 -1.73 10.16 14.84
C ALA A 243 -3.26 10.24 14.97
N HIS A 244 -3.89 9.25 15.61
CA HIS A 244 -5.33 9.26 15.86
C HIS A 244 -5.76 10.46 16.72
N LYS A 245 -5.00 10.81 17.76
CA LYS A 245 -5.25 11.99 18.61
C LYS A 245 -5.16 13.32 17.89
N ALA A 246 -4.45 13.38 16.74
CA ALA A 246 -4.40 14.59 15.94
C ALA A 246 -5.78 14.96 15.34
N GLY A 247 -6.70 13.98 15.20
CA GLY A 247 -8.07 14.21 14.76
C GLY A 247 -8.19 14.81 13.37
N ILE A 248 -7.23 14.52 12.48
CA ILE A 248 -7.12 15.15 11.15
C ILE A 248 -7.56 14.26 9.99
N ASP A 249 -8.02 13.06 10.27
CA ASP A 249 -8.58 12.19 9.25
C ASP A 249 -9.74 12.88 8.53
N TYR A 250 -9.90 12.59 7.25
CA TYR A 250 -10.98 13.13 6.43
C TYR A 250 -11.67 11.98 5.69
N ALA A 251 -12.99 11.93 5.81
CA ALA A 251 -13.86 11.03 5.06
C ALA A 251 -14.79 11.85 4.15
N TYR A 252 -15.43 11.20 3.21
CA TYR A 252 -16.45 11.84 2.38
C TYR A 252 -17.51 12.53 3.25
N LYS A 253 -17.92 13.73 2.81
CA LYS A 253 -19.13 14.39 3.33
C LYS A 253 -20.36 13.91 2.59
#